data_f53d19328686c4d7c9e52910da9d1662
#
_entry.id   f53d19328686c4d7c9e52910da9d1662
#
_cell.length_a   1.000
_cell.length_b   1.000
_cell.length_c   1.000
_cell.angle_alpha   90.00
_cell.angle_beta   90.00
_cell.angle_gamma   90.00
#
_symmetry.space_group_name_H-M   'P 1'
#
loop_
_entity.id
_entity.type
_entity.pdbx_description
1 polymer ?
#
loop_
_entity_poly.entity_id
_entity_poly.type
_entity_poly.pdbx_seq_one_letter_code
_entity_poly.pdbx_strand_id
1 'polypeptide(L)'
;MDGKQRHFKIYGRSSIGKNAVIGEGVIIGYPTTDILRKATSSGTNIEDMDFRGAVIGDDAVIRSNSIIYTDVQTGNNLRTGHNVLVREDTIIGDDVLIGTNTIIDGRTVIGNNVSIQGNVYIPLNVTIEDNVFIGPCAVLTNDKYPVRKRSDLKGPVLRKGASIGANATLLPGVEIGEGAMVAAGALVTKDVPPWKLAVGAPARVVDLPDDLKTTNRL
;
A
#
# COMPACT_ATOMS: atom_id res chain seq x y z
N MET A 1 15.09 -4.48 36.89
CA MET A 1 14.91 -4.65 35.41
C MET A 1 13.77 -3.75 35.03
N ASP A 2 14.12 -2.56 34.50
CA ASP A 2 13.14 -1.56 34.14
C ASP A 2 12.25 -2.09 33.02
N GLY A 3 10.98 -2.34 33.33
CA GLY A 3 9.96 -2.65 32.35
C GLY A 3 9.72 -1.42 31.46
N LYS A 4 10.54 -1.22 30.44
CA LYS A 4 10.25 -0.24 29.40
C LYS A 4 8.88 -0.58 28.84
N GLN A 5 7.90 0.22 29.19
CA GLN A 5 6.54 0.14 28.66
C GLN A 5 6.66 0.21 27.13
N ARG A 6 6.18 -0.79 26.43
CA ARG A 6 6.15 -0.75 24.96
C ARG A 6 5.25 0.40 24.54
N HIS A 7 5.77 1.33 23.77
CA HIS A 7 5.01 2.48 23.27
C HIS A 7 4.17 2.15 22.03
N PHE A 8 3.98 0.87 21.72
CA PHE A 8 3.19 0.37 20.61
C PHE A 8 2.32 -0.82 21.04
N LYS A 9 1.23 -1.09 20.30
CA LYS A 9 0.29 -2.17 20.59
C LYS A 9 0.38 -3.30 19.56
N ILE A 10 0.18 -4.52 20.03
CA ILE A 10 0.09 -5.72 19.19
C ILE A 10 -1.24 -6.40 19.50
N TYR A 11 -1.98 -6.78 18.45
CA TYR A 11 -3.23 -7.52 18.55
C TYR A 11 -3.15 -8.86 17.82
N GLY A 12 -4.01 -9.79 18.24
CA GLY A 12 -4.10 -11.12 17.65
C GLY A 12 -2.76 -11.88 17.71
N ARG A 13 -2.63 -12.88 16.85
CA ARG A 13 -1.40 -13.68 16.72
C ARG A 13 -0.36 -13.00 15.81
N SER A 14 -0.15 -11.70 16.01
CA SER A 14 0.87 -10.97 15.23
C SER A 14 2.29 -11.37 15.61
N SER A 15 3.18 -11.39 14.61
CA SER A 15 4.59 -11.62 14.78
C SER A 15 5.43 -10.52 14.12
N ILE A 16 6.55 -10.21 14.73
CA ILE A 16 7.50 -9.20 14.26
C ILE A 16 8.87 -9.87 14.14
N GLY A 17 9.49 -9.73 13.00
CA GLY A 17 10.81 -10.26 12.70
C GLY A 17 11.91 -9.62 13.52
N LYS A 18 13.14 -10.06 13.29
CA LYS A 18 14.34 -9.60 14.01
C LYS A 18 14.68 -8.16 13.62
N ASN A 19 15.40 -7.46 14.52
CA ASN A 19 15.93 -6.11 14.30
C ASN A 19 14.88 -5.05 13.93
N ALA A 20 13.59 -5.29 14.14
CA ALA A 20 12.57 -4.33 13.82
C ALA A 20 12.61 -3.12 14.76
N VAL A 21 12.49 -1.92 14.19
CA VAL A 21 12.37 -0.64 14.90
C VAL A 21 10.93 -0.15 14.80
N ILE A 22 10.22 -0.14 15.94
CA ILE A 22 8.80 0.22 16.01
C ILE A 22 8.65 1.52 16.76
N GLY A 23 8.07 2.52 16.10
CA GLY A 23 7.82 3.85 16.64
C GLY A 23 6.69 3.91 17.66
N GLU A 24 6.59 5.05 18.32
CA GLU A 24 5.52 5.32 19.29
C GLU A 24 4.14 5.36 18.60
N GLY A 25 3.12 4.85 19.30
CA GLY A 25 1.73 4.87 18.82
C GLY A 25 1.45 3.91 17.65
N VAL A 26 2.40 3.07 17.26
CA VAL A 26 2.19 2.05 16.23
C VAL A 26 1.23 0.98 16.75
N ILE A 27 0.35 0.51 15.87
CA ILE A 27 -0.55 -0.62 16.14
C ILE A 27 -0.32 -1.69 15.08
N ILE A 28 -0.06 -2.92 15.53
CA ILE A 28 0.17 -4.08 14.65
C ILE A 28 -0.90 -5.14 14.91
N GLY A 29 -1.51 -5.64 13.84
CA GLY A 29 -2.58 -6.62 13.90
C GLY A 29 -3.94 -6.03 14.27
N TYR A 30 -4.20 -4.75 13.97
CA TYR A 30 -5.47 -4.10 14.31
C TYR A 30 -6.66 -4.92 13.75
N PRO A 31 -7.68 -5.22 14.58
CA PRO A 31 -8.78 -6.08 14.19
C PRO A 31 -9.70 -5.44 13.13
N THR A 32 -10.25 -6.27 12.24
CA THR A 32 -11.28 -5.83 11.30
C THR A 32 -12.59 -5.48 12.01
N THR A 33 -13.49 -4.79 11.32
CA THR A 33 -14.83 -4.48 11.83
C THR A 33 -15.59 -5.72 12.30
N ASP A 34 -15.43 -6.85 11.60
CA ASP A 34 -16.12 -8.09 11.96
C ASP A 34 -15.58 -8.70 13.26
N ILE A 35 -14.27 -8.63 13.48
CA ILE A 35 -13.65 -9.06 14.75
C ILE A 35 -14.14 -8.16 15.89
N LEU A 36 -14.15 -6.83 15.68
CA LEU A 36 -14.65 -5.87 16.66
C LEU A 36 -16.13 -6.11 17.03
N ARG A 37 -16.98 -6.38 16.04
CA ARG A 37 -18.39 -6.71 16.26
C ARG A 37 -18.56 -8.01 17.05
N LYS A 38 -17.75 -9.03 16.76
CA LYS A 38 -17.75 -10.29 17.52
C LYS A 38 -17.34 -10.06 18.98
N ALA A 39 -16.30 -9.27 19.23
CA ALA A 39 -15.87 -8.90 20.58
C ALA A 39 -17.01 -8.24 21.36
N THR A 40 -17.66 -7.23 20.76
CA THR A 40 -18.80 -6.53 21.38
C THR A 40 -19.95 -7.47 21.68
N SER A 41 -20.33 -8.34 20.74
CA SER A 41 -21.48 -9.25 20.90
C SER A 41 -21.23 -10.36 21.93
N SER A 42 -19.98 -10.78 22.12
CA SER A 42 -19.61 -11.78 23.13
C SER A 42 -19.28 -11.18 24.50
N GLY A 43 -19.19 -9.85 24.62
CA GLY A 43 -18.73 -9.19 25.84
C GLY A 43 -17.26 -9.46 26.16
N THR A 44 -16.46 -9.90 25.17
CA THR A 44 -15.04 -10.23 25.35
C THR A 44 -14.18 -8.99 25.05
N ASN A 45 -13.15 -8.75 25.88
CA ASN A 45 -12.18 -7.73 25.56
C ASN A 45 -11.42 -8.12 24.26
N ILE A 46 -11.22 -7.18 23.37
CA ILE A 46 -10.53 -7.41 22.10
C ILE A 46 -9.09 -7.94 22.30
N GLU A 47 -8.45 -7.59 23.39
CA GLU A 47 -7.10 -8.05 23.75
C GLU A 47 -7.08 -9.55 24.15
N ASP A 48 -8.21 -10.10 24.57
CA ASP A 48 -8.37 -11.51 24.95
C ASP A 48 -8.92 -12.39 23.83
N MET A 49 -9.22 -11.81 22.66
CA MET A 49 -9.72 -12.56 21.51
C MET A 49 -8.59 -13.25 20.74
N ASP A 50 -8.82 -14.52 20.37
CA ASP A 50 -7.94 -15.25 19.45
C ASP A 50 -8.36 -15.00 18.00
N PHE A 51 -7.49 -14.31 17.23
CA PHE A 51 -7.62 -14.09 15.80
C PHE A 51 -6.24 -13.95 15.13
N ARG A 52 -6.22 -14.06 13.82
CA ARG A 52 -4.99 -13.82 13.05
C ARG A 52 -4.49 -12.42 13.33
N GLY A 53 -3.17 -12.27 13.35
CA GLY A 53 -2.52 -10.99 13.44
C GLY A 53 -1.86 -10.59 12.11
N ALA A 54 -0.95 -9.64 12.16
CA ALA A 54 -0.05 -9.31 11.07
C ALA A 54 1.29 -10.07 11.20
N VAL A 55 1.93 -10.35 10.08
CA VAL A 55 3.28 -10.93 10.04
C VAL A 55 4.21 -9.88 9.44
N ILE A 56 5.13 -9.37 10.25
CA ILE A 56 6.14 -8.38 9.84
C ILE A 56 7.48 -9.09 9.69
N GLY A 57 8.14 -8.92 8.54
CA GLY A 57 9.45 -9.48 8.27
C GLY A 57 10.58 -8.85 9.09
N ASP A 58 11.82 -9.32 8.85
CA ASP A 58 13.01 -8.84 9.53
C ASP A 58 13.39 -7.41 9.10
N ASP A 59 14.16 -6.70 9.93
CA ASP A 59 14.74 -5.37 9.67
C ASP A 59 13.72 -4.27 9.33
N ALA A 60 12.47 -4.43 9.76
CA ALA A 60 11.40 -3.46 9.51
C ALA A 60 11.62 -2.17 10.31
N VAL A 61 11.35 -1.00 9.70
CA VAL A 61 11.30 0.30 10.37
C VAL A 61 9.90 0.89 10.20
N ILE A 62 9.08 0.79 11.25
CA ILE A 62 7.71 1.29 11.26
C ILE A 62 7.63 2.53 12.13
N ARG A 63 7.43 3.70 11.50
CA ARG A 63 7.42 4.99 12.21
C ARG A 63 6.06 5.25 12.86
N SER A 64 6.11 6.23 13.77
CA SER A 64 5.04 6.56 14.71
C SER A 64 3.65 6.68 14.10
N ASN A 65 2.66 6.24 14.90
CA ASN A 65 1.22 6.32 14.61
C ASN A 65 0.78 5.52 13.36
N SER A 66 1.59 4.60 12.86
CA SER A 66 1.18 3.71 11.77
C SER A 66 0.29 2.59 12.30
N ILE A 67 -0.70 2.20 11.52
CA ILE A 67 -1.64 1.13 11.85
C ILE A 67 -1.57 0.05 10.78
N ILE A 68 -1.22 -1.16 11.19
CA ILE A 68 -1.20 -2.35 10.34
C ILE A 68 -2.27 -3.30 10.83
N TYR A 69 -3.19 -3.65 9.98
CA TYR A 69 -4.33 -4.53 10.31
C TYR A 69 -3.93 -5.99 10.37
N THR A 70 -4.83 -6.81 10.90
CA THR A 70 -4.77 -8.27 10.81
C THR A 70 -4.66 -8.74 9.35
N ASP A 71 -4.16 -9.95 9.15
CA ASP A 71 -3.99 -10.56 7.82
C ASP A 71 -3.10 -9.76 6.84
N VAL A 72 -2.29 -8.82 7.36
CA VAL A 72 -1.20 -8.20 6.59
C VAL A 72 0.05 -9.04 6.73
N GLN A 73 0.73 -9.28 5.62
CA GLN A 73 2.02 -9.96 5.58
C GLN A 73 3.04 -9.07 4.88
N THR A 74 4.21 -8.88 5.50
CA THR A 74 5.30 -8.12 4.89
C THR A 74 6.55 -8.98 4.79
N GLY A 75 7.31 -8.77 3.72
CA GLY A 75 8.68 -9.24 3.61
C GLY A 75 9.62 -8.44 4.52
N ASN A 76 10.91 -8.58 4.26
CA ASN A 76 11.97 -7.95 5.04
C ASN A 76 12.19 -6.48 4.61
N ASN A 77 12.83 -5.72 5.49
CA ASN A 77 13.24 -4.33 5.22
C ASN A 77 12.09 -3.40 4.82
N LEU A 78 10.88 -3.64 5.38
CA LEU A 78 9.77 -2.69 5.24
C LEU A 78 10.13 -1.37 5.94
N ARG A 79 9.99 -0.25 5.25
CA ARG A 79 10.18 1.09 5.81
C ARG A 79 8.91 1.92 5.65
N THR A 80 8.35 2.40 6.75
CA THR A 80 7.21 3.31 6.68
C THR A 80 7.60 4.74 7.05
N GLY A 81 6.88 5.71 6.49
CA GLY A 81 6.74 7.04 7.07
C GLY A 81 5.85 7.02 8.31
N HIS A 82 5.46 8.18 8.80
CA HIS A 82 4.51 8.34 9.90
C HIS A 82 3.06 8.22 9.42
N ASN A 83 2.14 7.83 10.31
CA ASN A 83 0.69 7.78 10.04
C ASN A 83 0.32 6.93 8.82
N VAL A 84 1.03 5.85 8.56
CA VAL A 84 0.72 4.92 7.48
C VAL A 84 -0.40 3.98 7.93
N LEU A 85 -1.39 3.77 7.06
CA LEU A 85 -2.46 2.80 7.27
C LEU A 85 -2.34 1.68 6.25
N VAL A 86 -2.18 0.44 6.73
CA VAL A 86 -2.22 -0.76 5.89
C VAL A 86 -3.36 -1.65 6.38
N ARG A 87 -4.40 -1.80 5.57
CA ARG A 87 -5.55 -2.62 5.92
C ARG A 87 -5.37 -4.08 5.56
N GLU A 88 -6.31 -4.87 6.05
CA GLU A 88 -6.36 -6.33 5.98
C GLU A 88 -6.16 -6.93 4.57
N ASP A 89 -5.76 -8.20 4.52
CA ASP A 89 -5.55 -8.97 3.27
C ASP A 89 -4.52 -8.32 2.33
N THR A 90 -3.52 -7.64 2.87
CA THR A 90 -2.45 -6.99 2.09
C THR A 90 -1.15 -7.79 2.21
N ILE A 91 -0.53 -8.06 1.06
CA ILE A 91 0.78 -8.71 0.97
C ILE A 91 1.79 -7.70 0.42
N ILE A 92 2.91 -7.55 1.11
CA ILE A 92 3.99 -6.62 0.78
C ILE A 92 5.30 -7.41 0.70
N GLY A 93 6.04 -7.25 -0.39
CA GLY A 93 7.34 -7.90 -0.60
C GLY A 93 8.48 -7.29 0.22
N ASP A 94 9.70 -7.63 -0.17
CA ASP A 94 10.93 -7.13 0.45
C ASP A 94 11.29 -5.72 -0.06
N ASP A 95 12.07 -4.96 0.75
CA ASP A 95 12.63 -3.64 0.39
C ASP A 95 11.58 -2.59 0.00
N VAL A 96 10.42 -2.59 0.63
CA VAL A 96 9.33 -1.66 0.32
C VAL A 96 9.38 -0.41 1.21
N LEU A 97 9.26 0.76 0.58
CA LEU A 97 9.06 2.05 1.25
C LEU A 97 7.62 2.52 1.09
N ILE A 98 6.97 2.85 2.21
CA ILE A 98 5.63 3.46 2.24
C ILE A 98 5.73 4.82 2.91
N GLY A 99 5.51 5.89 2.16
CA GLY A 99 5.62 7.27 2.61
C GLY A 99 4.57 7.70 3.64
N THR A 100 4.87 8.78 4.33
CA THR A 100 4.00 9.37 5.39
C THR A 100 2.57 9.62 4.89
N ASN A 101 1.57 9.36 5.75
CA ASN A 101 0.13 9.53 5.47
C ASN A 101 -0.42 8.71 4.31
N THR A 102 0.29 7.68 3.86
CA THR A 102 -0.19 6.80 2.80
C THR A 102 -1.20 5.80 3.35
N ILE A 103 -2.25 5.56 2.57
CA ILE A 103 -3.31 4.61 2.89
C ILE A 103 -3.31 3.48 1.86
N ILE A 104 -3.23 2.24 2.33
CA ILE A 104 -3.45 1.02 1.56
C ILE A 104 -4.72 0.37 2.12
N ASP A 105 -5.81 0.43 1.35
CA ASP A 105 -7.16 0.11 1.85
C ASP A 105 -7.50 -1.39 1.84
N GLY A 106 -6.49 -2.25 1.67
CA GLY A 106 -6.61 -3.71 1.82
C GLY A 106 -6.64 -4.48 0.50
N ARG A 107 -6.62 -5.82 0.59
CA ARG A 107 -6.66 -6.75 -0.56
C ARG A 107 -5.70 -6.36 -1.68
N THR A 108 -4.52 -5.92 -1.32
CA THR A 108 -3.53 -5.36 -2.24
C THR A 108 -2.28 -6.24 -2.22
N VAL A 109 -1.71 -6.47 -3.40
CA VAL A 109 -0.43 -7.17 -3.52
C VAL A 109 0.63 -6.18 -4.00
N ILE A 110 1.71 -6.07 -3.25
CA ILE A 110 2.85 -5.20 -3.53
C ILE A 110 4.10 -6.08 -3.62
N GLY A 111 4.79 -5.99 -4.75
CA GLY A 111 6.03 -6.72 -5.01
C GLY A 111 7.22 -6.17 -4.23
N ASN A 112 8.41 -6.55 -4.69
CA ASN A 112 9.68 -6.19 -4.05
C ASN A 112 10.23 -4.86 -4.60
N ASN A 113 11.06 -4.19 -3.79
CA ASN A 113 11.74 -2.96 -4.18
C ASN A 113 10.76 -1.92 -4.73
N VAL A 114 9.67 -1.66 -4.01
CA VAL A 114 8.64 -0.70 -4.38
C VAL A 114 8.77 0.55 -3.51
N SER A 115 8.70 1.72 -4.14
CA SER A 115 8.76 3.01 -3.45
C SER A 115 7.44 3.77 -3.63
N ILE A 116 6.65 3.83 -2.56
CA ILE A 116 5.40 4.60 -2.48
C ILE A 116 5.67 5.85 -1.66
N GLN A 117 5.49 7.01 -2.27
CA GLN A 117 5.75 8.29 -1.61
C GLN A 117 4.59 8.72 -0.69
N GLY A 118 4.73 9.87 -0.03
CA GLY A 118 3.73 10.34 0.95
C GLY A 118 2.38 10.72 0.35
N ASN A 119 1.32 10.59 1.17
CA ASN A 119 -0.06 10.96 0.85
C ASN A 119 -0.64 10.21 -0.37
N VAL A 120 -0.17 9.01 -0.65
CA VAL A 120 -0.72 8.16 -1.72
C VAL A 120 -1.96 7.42 -1.19
N TYR A 121 -3.01 7.31 -2.02
CA TYR A 121 -4.16 6.48 -1.74
C TYR A 121 -4.21 5.27 -2.67
N ILE A 122 -4.19 4.08 -2.09
CA ILE A 122 -4.27 2.80 -2.79
C ILE A 122 -5.54 2.08 -2.32
N PRO A 123 -6.58 1.97 -3.18
CA PRO A 123 -7.84 1.33 -2.82
C PRO A 123 -7.72 -0.20 -2.82
N LEU A 124 -8.81 -0.88 -2.49
CA LEU A 124 -8.91 -2.34 -2.58
C LEU A 124 -8.60 -2.89 -3.97
N ASN A 125 -8.02 -4.10 -4.00
CA ASN A 125 -7.80 -4.92 -5.21
C ASN A 125 -6.81 -4.30 -6.20
N VAL A 126 -5.76 -3.65 -5.71
CA VAL A 126 -4.63 -3.15 -6.51
C VAL A 126 -3.53 -4.21 -6.56
N THR A 127 -2.86 -4.30 -7.71
CA THR A 127 -1.63 -5.09 -7.86
C THR A 127 -0.49 -4.16 -8.26
N ILE A 128 0.60 -4.20 -7.51
CA ILE A 128 1.83 -3.43 -7.76
C ILE A 128 2.96 -4.44 -7.86
N GLU A 129 3.55 -4.56 -9.03
CA GLU A 129 4.68 -5.47 -9.25
C GLU A 129 6.01 -4.86 -8.76
N ASP A 130 7.10 -5.60 -8.95
CA ASP A 130 8.43 -5.20 -8.47
C ASP A 130 8.94 -3.90 -9.12
N ASN A 131 9.80 -3.20 -8.40
CA ASN A 131 10.51 -1.99 -8.86
C ASN A 131 9.60 -0.84 -9.29
N VAL A 132 8.38 -0.74 -8.78
CA VAL A 132 7.43 0.34 -9.08
C VAL A 132 7.70 1.55 -8.20
N PHE A 133 7.63 2.75 -8.79
CA PHE A 133 7.65 4.02 -8.10
C PHE A 133 6.26 4.68 -8.16
N ILE A 134 5.78 5.17 -7.01
CA ILE A 134 4.53 5.95 -6.93
C ILE A 134 4.83 7.29 -6.27
N GLY A 135 4.73 8.36 -7.05
CA GLY A 135 4.97 9.73 -6.62
C GLY A 135 3.95 10.23 -5.58
N PRO A 136 4.32 11.28 -4.82
CA PRO A 136 3.49 11.78 -3.73
C PRO A 136 2.12 12.27 -4.21
N CYS A 137 1.11 12.09 -3.36
CA CYS A 137 -0.27 12.49 -3.63
C CYS A 137 -0.92 11.82 -4.85
N ALA A 138 -0.34 10.74 -5.38
CA ALA A 138 -1.02 9.96 -6.41
C ALA A 138 -2.25 9.25 -5.82
N VAL A 139 -3.32 9.17 -6.61
CA VAL A 139 -4.59 8.54 -6.22
C VAL A 139 -4.93 7.43 -7.20
N LEU A 140 -5.04 6.22 -6.70
CA LEU A 140 -5.58 5.09 -7.43
C LEU A 140 -7.05 4.93 -7.08
N THR A 141 -7.89 4.51 -8.03
CA THR A 141 -9.33 4.34 -7.82
C THR A 141 -9.78 2.94 -8.25
N ASN A 142 -10.87 2.44 -7.69
CA ASN A 142 -11.37 1.08 -7.97
C ASN A 142 -12.87 1.00 -8.26
N ASP A 143 -13.64 2.07 -8.05
CA ASP A 143 -15.08 2.12 -8.35
C ASP A 143 -15.34 2.97 -9.60
N LYS A 144 -15.82 2.34 -10.67
CA LYS A 144 -16.14 3.01 -11.93
C LYS A 144 -17.41 3.86 -11.85
N TYR A 145 -18.32 3.49 -10.96
CA TYR A 145 -19.65 4.14 -10.84
C TYR A 145 -19.96 4.44 -9.38
N PRO A 146 -19.21 5.33 -8.71
CA PRO A 146 -19.27 5.53 -7.28
C PRO A 146 -20.70 5.64 -6.75
N VAL A 147 -21.11 4.65 -5.94
CA VAL A 147 -22.43 4.47 -5.31
C VAL A 147 -23.66 4.54 -6.23
N ARG A 148 -23.51 4.75 -7.53
CA ARG A 148 -24.63 4.85 -8.49
C ARG A 148 -25.07 3.50 -9.03
N LYS A 149 -24.11 2.57 -9.17
CA LYS A 149 -24.35 1.24 -9.70
C LYS A 149 -23.43 0.25 -8.99
N ARG A 150 -23.94 -0.91 -8.62
CA ARG A 150 -23.07 -2.00 -8.14
C ARG A 150 -22.14 -2.43 -9.26
N SER A 151 -20.86 -2.43 -8.99
CA SER A 151 -19.80 -2.91 -9.86
C SER A 151 -18.74 -3.62 -9.03
N ASP A 152 -18.03 -4.54 -9.66
CA ASP A 152 -16.86 -5.13 -9.02
C ASP A 152 -15.79 -4.04 -8.84
N LEU A 153 -15.32 -3.89 -7.63
CA LEU A 153 -14.23 -2.96 -7.33
C LEU A 153 -12.94 -3.51 -7.93
N LYS A 154 -12.44 -2.87 -8.98
CA LYS A 154 -11.24 -3.28 -9.69
C LYS A 154 -10.17 -2.19 -9.61
N GLY A 155 -9.15 -2.43 -8.78
CA GLY A 155 -8.00 -1.54 -8.68
C GLY A 155 -7.14 -1.56 -9.94
N PRO A 156 -6.28 -0.57 -10.14
CA PRO A 156 -5.24 -0.58 -11.17
C PRO A 156 -4.23 -1.71 -11.00
N VAL A 157 -3.57 -2.07 -12.11
CA VAL A 157 -2.41 -2.95 -12.11
C VAL A 157 -1.19 -2.14 -12.56
N LEU A 158 -0.17 -2.08 -11.71
CA LEU A 158 1.10 -1.45 -12.01
C LEU A 158 2.13 -2.54 -12.27
N ARG A 159 2.56 -2.66 -13.53
CA ARG A 159 3.52 -3.67 -13.94
C ARG A 159 4.94 -3.27 -13.54
N LYS A 160 5.83 -4.25 -13.57
CA LYS A 160 7.22 -4.12 -13.16
C LYS A 160 7.89 -2.85 -13.71
N GLY A 161 8.53 -2.10 -12.83
CA GLY A 161 9.28 -0.90 -13.20
C GLY A 161 8.42 0.29 -13.64
N ALA A 162 7.10 0.25 -13.52
CA ALA A 162 6.25 1.40 -13.82
C ALA A 162 6.53 2.57 -12.86
N SER A 163 6.41 3.80 -13.37
CA SER A 163 6.63 5.03 -12.60
C SER A 163 5.39 5.93 -12.66
N ILE A 164 4.81 6.23 -11.51
CA ILE A 164 3.64 7.10 -11.39
C ILE A 164 4.08 8.47 -10.86
N GLY A 165 3.85 9.52 -11.62
CA GLY A 165 4.17 10.89 -11.23
C GLY A 165 3.29 11.43 -10.09
N ALA A 166 3.78 12.46 -9.41
CA ALA A 166 3.06 13.12 -8.32
C ALA A 166 1.67 13.63 -8.76
N ASN A 167 0.66 13.54 -7.88
CA ASN A 167 -0.73 13.97 -8.15
C ASN A 167 -1.39 13.29 -9.36
N ALA A 168 -0.86 12.20 -9.88
CA ALA A 168 -1.54 11.46 -10.93
C ALA A 168 -2.78 10.74 -10.37
N THR A 169 -3.82 10.63 -11.19
CA THR A 169 -5.03 9.87 -10.86
C THR A 169 -5.19 8.72 -11.86
N LEU A 170 -5.31 7.49 -11.33
CA LEU A 170 -5.52 6.29 -12.13
C LEU A 170 -6.95 5.80 -11.96
N LEU A 171 -7.69 5.68 -13.06
CA LEU A 171 -9.08 5.21 -13.03
C LEU A 171 -9.16 3.68 -12.78
N PRO A 172 -10.35 3.19 -12.36
CA PRO A 172 -10.55 1.79 -12.01
C PRO A 172 -10.15 0.81 -13.12
N GLY A 173 -9.35 -0.18 -12.76
CA GLY A 173 -8.99 -1.29 -13.61
C GLY A 173 -8.01 -0.99 -14.75
N VAL A 174 -7.41 0.21 -14.79
CA VAL A 174 -6.36 0.51 -15.78
C VAL A 174 -5.08 -0.28 -15.49
N GLU A 175 -4.38 -0.65 -16.55
CA GLU A 175 -3.07 -1.28 -16.46
C GLU A 175 -1.98 -0.30 -16.91
N ILE A 176 -0.96 -0.13 -16.07
CA ILE A 176 0.26 0.60 -16.40
C ILE A 176 1.32 -0.44 -16.74
N GLY A 177 1.70 -0.50 -18.02
CA GLY A 177 2.60 -1.51 -18.54
C GLY A 177 4.02 -1.44 -17.98
N GLU A 178 4.80 -2.51 -18.23
CA GLU A 178 6.18 -2.61 -17.77
C GLU A 178 7.01 -1.42 -18.22
N GLY A 179 7.75 -0.79 -17.29
CA GLY A 179 8.59 0.36 -17.56
C GLY A 179 7.84 1.60 -18.07
N ALA A 180 6.51 1.60 -18.09
CA ALA A 180 5.74 2.77 -18.51
C ALA A 180 5.80 3.87 -17.45
N MET A 181 5.67 5.11 -17.92
CA MET A 181 5.65 6.29 -17.05
C MET A 181 4.30 7.02 -17.14
N VAL A 182 3.86 7.53 -16.01
CA VAL A 182 2.73 8.45 -15.90
C VAL A 182 3.25 9.79 -15.42
N ALA A 183 3.04 10.84 -16.19
CA ALA A 183 3.49 12.18 -15.83
C ALA A 183 2.76 12.71 -14.59
N ALA A 184 3.38 13.63 -13.87
CA ALA A 184 2.75 14.31 -12.74
C ALA A 184 1.44 15.00 -13.16
N GLY A 185 0.39 14.88 -12.32
CA GLY A 185 -0.93 15.45 -12.58
C GLY A 185 -1.73 14.80 -13.71
N ALA A 186 -1.28 13.67 -14.27
CA ALA A 186 -2.01 13.02 -15.35
C ALA A 186 -3.27 12.31 -14.83
N LEU A 187 -4.36 12.36 -15.62
CA LEU A 187 -5.57 11.57 -15.40
C LEU A 187 -5.58 10.38 -16.36
N VAL A 188 -5.20 9.21 -15.87
CA VAL A 188 -5.12 7.99 -16.67
C VAL A 188 -6.47 7.30 -16.74
N THR A 189 -7.07 7.28 -17.91
CA THR A 189 -8.42 6.74 -18.16
C THR A 189 -8.44 5.43 -18.95
N LYS A 190 -7.29 5.00 -19.47
CA LYS A 190 -7.08 3.79 -20.28
C LYS A 190 -5.72 3.20 -19.97
N ASP A 191 -5.51 1.95 -20.35
CA ASP A 191 -4.23 1.27 -20.20
C ASP A 191 -3.09 2.03 -20.88
N VAL A 192 -1.92 1.98 -20.24
CA VAL A 192 -0.68 2.53 -20.79
C VAL A 192 0.22 1.37 -21.19
N PRO A 193 0.51 1.22 -22.48
CA PRO A 193 1.37 0.11 -22.95
C PRO A 193 2.78 0.17 -22.35
N PRO A 194 3.51 -0.96 -22.33
CA PRO A 194 4.89 -0.98 -21.86
C PRO A 194 5.77 0.07 -22.52
N TRP A 195 6.65 0.68 -21.73
CA TRP A 195 7.63 1.67 -22.19
C TRP A 195 7.03 2.89 -22.92
N LYS A 196 5.80 3.27 -22.54
CA LYS A 196 5.14 4.48 -23.03
C LYS A 196 4.98 5.50 -21.89
N LEU A 197 4.72 6.74 -22.26
CA LEU A 197 4.45 7.86 -21.35
C LEU A 197 3.00 8.29 -21.47
N ALA A 198 2.27 8.29 -20.36
CA ALA A 198 0.94 8.90 -20.25
C ALA A 198 1.06 10.33 -19.71
N VAL A 199 0.56 11.32 -20.43
CA VAL A 199 0.69 12.75 -20.07
C VAL A 199 -0.61 13.51 -20.29
N GLY A 200 -0.97 14.38 -19.35
CA GLY A 200 -2.12 15.29 -19.43
C GLY A 200 -3.39 14.75 -18.75
N ALA A 201 -4.46 15.52 -18.79
CA ALA A 201 -5.78 15.22 -18.22
C ALA A 201 -6.91 15.56 -19.21
N PRO A 202 -7.57 14.56 -19.85
CA PRO A 202 -7.27 13.14 -19.77
C PRO A 202 -5.90 12.80 -20.41
N ALA A 203 -5.25 11.77 -19.90
CA ALA A 203 -3.90 11.41 -20.36
C ALA A 203 -3.90 10.91 -21.81
N ARG A 204 -2.90 11.34 -22.56
CA ARG A 204 -2.57 10.83 -23.89
C ARG A 204 -1.31 9.97 -23.75
N VAL A 205 -1.30 8.84 -24.46
CA VAL A 205 -0.13 7.95 -24.53
C VAL A 205 0.79 8.43 -25.66
N VAL A 206 2.04 8.67 -25.34
CA VAL A 206 3.10 9.09 -26.26
C VAL A 206 4.33 8.19 -26.09
N ASP A 207 5.30 8.31 -26.99
CA ASP A 207 6.56 7.59 -26.86
C ASP A 207 7.35 8.06 -25.64
N LEU A 208 7.87 7.10 -24.87
CA LEU A 208 8.82 7.40 -23.81
C LEU A 208 10.18 7.73 -24.48
N PRO A 209 10.83 8.85 -24.11
CA PRO A 209 12.19 9.15 -24.57
C PRO A 209 13.14 7.98 -24.32
N ASP A 210 14.04 7.71 -25.26
CA ASP A 210 14.92 6.53 -25.21
C ASP A 210 15.86 6.51 -23.99
N ASP A 211 16.31 7.68 -23.54
CA ASP A 211 17.14 7.84 -22.36
C ASP A 211 16.41 7.56 -21.04
N LEU A 212 15.06 7.51 -21.06
CA LEU A 212 14.21 7.14 -19.93
C LEU A 212 13.77 5.67 -19.95
N LYS A 213 14.08 4.91 -21.00
CA LYS A 213 13.78 3.46 -21.09
C LYS A 213 14.76 2.65 -20.24
N THR A 214 14.77 2.92 -18.95
CA THR A 214 15.64 2.27 -17.96
C THR A 214 14.82 1.79 -16.76
N THR A 215 15.37 0.88 -15.99
CA THR A 215 14.75 0.44 -14.74
C THR A 215 14.80 1.54 -13.66
N ASN A 216 13.79 1.61 -12.81
CA ASN A 216 13.80 2.51 -11.65
C ASN A 216 15.00 2.20 -10.75
N ARG A 217 15.63 3.26 -10.24
CA ARG A 217 16.72 3.19 -9.25
C ARG A 217 16.13 3.58 -7.88
N LEU A 218 15.59 2.62 -7.14
CA LEU A 218 14.87 2.81 -5.88
C LEU A 218 15.75 2.51 -4.67
#